data_c7bcb8e31922e7d37a22fd5a85bcd997
#
_entry.id   c7bcb8e31922e7d37a22fd5a85bcd997
#
_cell.length_a   1.000
_cell.length_b   1.000
_cell.length_c   1.000
_cell.angle_alpha   90.00
_cell.angle_beta   90.00
_cell.angle_gamma   90.00
#
_symmetry.space_group_name_H-M   'P 1'
#
loop_
_entity.id
_entity.type
_entity.pdbx_description
1 polymer ?
#
loop_
_entity_poly.entity_id
_entity_poly.type
_entity_poly.pdbx_seq_one_letter_code
_entity_poly.pdbx_strand_id
1 'polypeptide(L)'
;AVVAGQGGAQIAGWTYYMYGTVDLNDEVEITVERVGRVVGGGLSLDVTCRINKQVVSRASAYTFAPKVAYVYPGQGIQSAGMGLDERTKSKAVDEVWRRADAHTRSAMGFSILSIVRDNPTEIVARGVTYRHPEGVLNLTQFTQVALATLAIGQTARMREEGVLVPGAAFAGHSLGEYDALAAYAEVFPLETVLDLVFQRGSTMHSLVPRDEKGRSNYRMGALRPNQFGVDDAHVVEYVASIAEASGEFLQIVNFNL
;
A
#
# COMPACT_ATOMS: atom_id res chain seq x y z
N ALA A 1 6.54 -16.36 -21.89
CA ALA A 1 6.48 -14.88 -21.86
C ALA A 1 5.10 -14.39 -21.43
N VAL A 2 4.02 -14.93 -22.03
CA VAL A 2 2.64 -14.48 -21.75
C VAL A 2 2.23 -14.71 -20.29
N VAL A 3 2.66 -15.80 -19.66
CA VAL A 3 2.29 -16.18 -18.28
C VAL A 3 3.26 -15.61 -17.25
N ALA A 4 4.48 -15.26 -17.65
CA ALA A 4 5.45 -14.62 -16.77
C ALA A 4 5.10 -13.15 -16.44
N GLY A 5 4.07 -12.62 -17.08
CA GLY A 5 3.57 -11.28 -16.89
C GLY A 5 3.77 -10.40 -18.14
N GLN A 6 2.89 -9.44 -18.31
CA GLN A 6 2.91 -8.50 -19.45
C GLN A 6 4.12 -7.55 -19.42
N GLY A 7 4.97 -7.60 -18.40
CA GLY A 7 6.11 -6.72 -18.20
C GLY A 7 7.46 -7.22 -18.72
N GLY A 8 7.50 -8.22 -19.60
CA GLY A 8 8.76 -8.67 -20.20
C GLY A 8 9.66 -9.47 -19.25
N ALA A 9 9.08 -10.22 -18.29
CA ALA A 9 9.84 -11.08 -17.41
C ALA A 9 10.73 -12.05 -18.22
N GLN A 10 12.04 -11.99 -18.00
CA GLN A 10 13.01 -12.84 -18.67
C GLN A 10 13.17 -14.16 -17.92
N ILE A 11 13.25 -15.26 -18.67
CA ILE A 11 13.56 -16.57 -18.11
C ILE A 11 15.03 -16.56 -17.67
N ALA A 12 15.25 -16.86 -16.39
CA ALA A 12 16.56 -16.95 -15.79
C ALA A 12 17.14 -18.36 -15.89
N GLY A 13 16.27 -19.36 -15.88
CA GLY A 13 16.65 -20.75 -16.02
C GLY A 13 15.45 -21.60 -16.36
N TRP A 14 15.76 -22.79 -16.90
CA TRP A 14 14.74 -23.70 -17.34
C TRP A 14 15.30 -25.14 -17.43
N THR A 15 14.48 -26.10 -17.05
CA THR A 15 14.74 -27.50 -17.16
C THR A 15 13.63 -28.15 -17.95
N TYR A 16 14.00 -28.94 -18.95
CA TYR A 16 13.06 -29.48 -19.93
C TYR A 16 13.20 -31.01 -20.03
N TYR A 17 12.07 -31.70 -20.08
CA TYR A 17 12.00 -33.16 -20.25
C TYR A 17 11.09 -33.49 -21.40
N MET A 18 11.57 -34.29 -22.35
CA MET A 18 10.78 -34.84 -23.45
C MET A 18 10.32 -36.24 -23.11
N TYR A 19 9.06 -36.56 -23.39
CA TYR A 19 8.44 -37.87 -23.22
C TYR A 19 7.93 -38.43 -24.54
N GLY A 20 7.85 -37.62 -25.60
CA GLY A 20 7.39 -38.00 -26.92
C GLY A 20 7.93 -37.07 -28.00
N THR A 21 7.71 -37.45 -29.26
CA THR A 21 8.04 -36.63 -30.42
C THR A 21 6.93 -35.64 -30.74
N VAL A 22 7.31 -34.54 -31.35
CA VAL A 22 6.38 -33.56 -31.94
C VAL A 22 6.68 -33.57 -33.45
N ASP A 23 5.70 -33.97 -34.23
CA ASP A 23 5.85 -34.02 -35.67
C ASP A 23 5.41 -32.70 -36.35
N LEU A 24 5.78 -32.54 -37.62
CA LEU A 24 5.39 -31.36 -38.38
C LEU A 24 3.87 -31.35 -38.54
N ASN A 25 3.25 -30.21 -38.23
CA ASN A 25 1.81 -29.94 -38.17
C ASN A 25 1.05 -30.52 -36.99
N ASP A 26 1.72 -31.05 -35.96
CA ASP A 26 1.04 -31.36 -34.72
C ASP A 26 0.51 -30.09 -34.03
N GLU A 27 -0.72 -30.17 -33.54
CA GLU A 27 -1.29 -29.15 -32.68
C GLU A 27 -0.85 -29.40 -31.22
N VAL A 28 -0.01 -28.50 -30.69
CA VAL A 28 0.53 -28.59 -29.34
C VAL A 28 -0.24 -27.70 -28.39
N GLU A 29 -0.95 -28.29 -27.47
CA GLU A 29 -1.56 -27.60 -26.33
C GLU A 29 -0.48 -27.33 -25.29
N ILE A 30 -0.25 -26.04 -24.94
CA ILE A 30 0.73 -25.61 -23.94
C ILE A 30 0.02 -25.04 -22.73
N THR A 31 0.15 -25.70 -21.60
CA THR A 31 -0.33 -25.22 -20.30
C THR A 31 0.85 -24.67 -19.53
N VAL A 32 0.73 -23.46 -18.99
CA VAL A 32 1.74 -22.84 -18.13
C VAL A 32 1.10 -22.45 -16.80
N GLU A 33 1.63 -22.98 -15.71
CA GLU A 33 1.14 -22.76 -14.37
C GLU A 33 2.20 -22.03 -13.54
N ARG A 34 1.78 -21.04 -12.79
CA ARG A 34 2.62 -20.41 -11.79
C ARG A 34 2.56 -21.21 -10.51
N VAL A 35 3.64 -21.89 -10.16
CA VAL A 35 3.70 -22.79 -9.00
C VAL A 35 4.33 -22.15 -7.77
N GLY A 36 5.00 -21.01 -7.91
CA GLY A 36 5.58 -20.34 -6.75
C GLY A 36 6.50 -19.18 -7.11
N ARG A 37 7.33 -18.83 -6.13
CA ARG A 37 8.44 -17.87 -6.26
C ARG A 37 9.75 -18.55 -5.87
N VAL A 38 10.81 -18.19 -6.55
CA VAL A 38 12.19 -18.56 -6.15
C VAL A 38 12.73 -17.54 -5.17
N VAL A 39 13.74 -17.93 -4.41
CA VAL A 39 14.48 -17.02 -3.54
C VAL A 39 15.01 -15.85 -4.36
N GLY A 40 14.77 -14.62 -3.89
CA GLY A 40 15.09 -13.40 -4.63
C GLY A 40 13.93 -12.80 -5.44
N GLY A 41 12.74 -13.47 -5.50
CA GLY A 41 11.50 -12.87 -5.99
C GLY A 41 11.10 -13.23 -7.43
N GLY A 42 11.89 -14.04 -8.15
CA GLY A 42 11.50 -14.56 -9.45
C GLY A 42 10.30 -15.52 -9.35
N LEU A 43 9.59 -15.72 -10.46
CA LEU A 43 8.49 -16.68 -10.53
C LEU A 43 9.01 -18.08 -10.84
N SER A 44 8.42 -19.10 -10.23
CA SER A 44 8.55 -20.50 -10.62
C SER A 44 7.34 -20.91 -11.45
N LEU A 45 7.59 -21.49 -12.62
CA LEU A 45 6.59 -21.84 -13.62
C LEU A 45 6.75 -23.32 -13.99
N ASP A 46 5.63 -24.03 -14.06
CA ASP A 46 5.58 -25.36 -14.67
C ASP A 46 4.89 -25.24 -16.04
N VAL A 47 5.50 -25.89 -17.03
CA VAL A 47 5.03 -25.92 -18.40
C VAL A 47 4.76 -27.36 -18.78
N THR A 48 3.57 -27.63 -19.32
CA THR A 48 3.21 -28.94 -19.83
C THR A 48 2.74 -28.81 -21.27
N CYS A 49 3.34 -29.58 -22.18
CA CYS A 49 2.92 -29.65 -23.56
C CYS A 49 2.21 -30.98 -23.84
N ARG A 50 1.09 -30.91 -24.54
CA ARG A 50 0.28 -32.08 -24.90
C ARG A 50 -0.02 -32.10 -26.38
N ILE A 51 -0.06 -33.29 -26.95
CA ILE A 51 -0.60 -33.57 -28.29
C ILE A 51 -1.69 -34.64 -28.09
N ASN A 52 -2.89 -34.41 -28.58
CA ASN A 52 -4.02 -35.28 -28.42
C ASN A 52 -4.24 -35.71 -26.95
N LYS A 53 -4.11 -34.80 -26.02
CA LYS A 53 -4.22 -35.00 -24.56
C LYS A 53 -3.06 -35.80 -23.93
N GLN A 54 -2.13 -36.33 -24.70
CA GLN A 54 -0.93 -37.01 -24.16
C GLN A 54 0.18 -35.98 -23.89
N VAL A 55 0.81 -36.11 -22.72
CA VAL A 55 1.96 -35.24 -22.36
C VAL A 55 3.17 -35.67 -23.19
N VAL A 56 3.66 -34.74 -24.02
CA VAL A 56 4.85 -34.94 -24.84
C VAL A 56 6.08 -34.28 -24.23
N SER A 57 5.89 -33.26 -23.41
CA SER A 57 6.98 -32.65 -22.66
C SER A 57 6.51 -31.95 -21.41
N ARG A 58 7.43 -31.80 -20.45
CA ARG A 58 7.30 -30.93 -19.26
C ARG A 58 8.55 -30.09 -19.10
N ALA A 59 8.37 -28.88 -18.57
CA ALA A 59 9.47 -28.02 -18.20
C ALA A 59 9.15 -27.30 -16.89
N SER A 60 10.17 -27.10 -16.09
CA SER A 60 10.15 -26.11 -14.99
C SER A 60 11.03 -24.94 -15.37
N ALA A 61 10.47 -23.74 -15.28
CA ALA A 61 11.17 -22.51 -15.58
C ALA A 61 11.12 -21.54 -14.40
N TYR A 62 12.12 -20.67 -14.28
CA TYR A 62 12.06 -19.57 -13.35
C TYR A 62 12.52 -18.28 -14.01
N THR A 63 11.96 -17.17 -13.56
CA THR A 63 12.24 -15.85 -14.10
C THR A 63 13.22 -15.11 -13.21
N PHE A 64 13.89 -14.09 -13.78
CA PHE A 64 14.58 -13.10 -12.94
C PHE A 64 13.57 -12.33 -12.09
N ALA A 65 13.99 -11.91 -10.89
CA ALA A 65 13.21 -11.00 -10.08
C ALA A 65 13.10 -9.63 -10.76
N PRO A 66 11.93 -9.00 -10.75
CA PRO A 66 11.81 -7.60 -11.17
C PRO A 66 12.73 -6.71 -10.31
N LYS A 67 13.44 -5.77 -10.96
CA LYS A 67 14.27 -4.76 -10.29
C LYS A 67 13.45 -3.52 -9.87
N VAL A 68 12.24 -3.74 -9.42
CA VAL A 68 11.28 -2.70 -9.02
C VAL A 68 10.76 -3.00 -7.63
N ALA A 69 10.63 -1.98 -6.80
CA ALA A 69 9.96 -2.04 -5.52
C ALA A 69 8.91 -0.92 -5.45
N TYR A 70 7.71 -1.25 -4.98
CA TYR A 70 6.64 -0.30 -4.69
C TYR A 70 6.64 -0.01 -3.19
N VAL A 71 6.80 1.26 -2.84
CA VAL A 71 6.91 1.69 -1.44
C VAL A 71 5.73 2.59 -1.10
N TYR A 72 5.02 2.24 -0.03
CA TYR A 72 3.84 2.94 0.44
C TYR A 72 4.18 3.73 1.71
N PRO A 73 4.04 5.08 1.69
CA PRO A 73 4.37 5.90 2.84
C PRO A 73 3.34 5.74 3.96
N GLY A 74 3.74 6.12 5.17
CA GLY A 74 2.83 6.30 6.29
C GLY A 74 2.05 7.62 6.22
N GLN A 75 1.28 7.90 7.26
CA GLN A 75 0.57 9.19 7.41
C GLN A 75 1.55 10.35 7.64
N GLY A 76 1.11 11.57 7.31
CA GLY A 76 1.89 12.81 7.42
C GLY A 76 2.02 13.58 6.10
N ILE A 77 1.55 12.98 5.00
CA ILE A 77 1.58 13.57 3.65
C ILE A 77 0.20 14.03 3.18
N GLN A 78 -0.83 13.89 4.02
CA GLN A 78 -2.21 14.24 3.67
C GLN A 78 -2.36 15.74 3.42
N SER A 79 -3.15 16.08 2.42
CA SER A 79 -3.54 17.45 2.09
C SER A 79 -4.96 17.51 1.52
N ALA A 80 -5.63 18.63 1.72
CA ALA A 80 -6.94 18.83 1.13
C ALA A 80 -6.86 18.71 -0.41
N GLY A 81 -7.81 18.00 -1.00
CA GLY A 81 -7.89 17.78 -2.43
C GLY A 81 -6.96 16.68 -2.99
N MET A 82 -6.13 16.03 -2.16
CA MET A 82 -5.18 15.01 -2.61
C MET A 82 -5.85 13.92 -3.45
N GLY A 83 -5.29 13.64 -4.63
CA GLY A 83 -5.74 12.57 -5.53
C GLY A 83 -7.11 12.77 -6.19
N LEU A 84 -7.83 13.87 -5.92
CA LEU A 84 -9.15 14.10 -6.51
C LEU A 84 -9.07 14.50 -8.00
N ASP A 85 -8.00 15.14 -8.42
CA ASP A 85 -7.75 15.49 -9.82
C ASP A 85 -7.46 14.27 -10.70
N GLU A 86 -6.96 13.17 -10.11
CA GLU A 86 -6.71 11.92 -10.83
C GLU A 86 -8.00 11.19 -11.20
N ARG A 87 -9.11 11.44 -10.50
CA ARG A 87 -10.44 10.84 -10.77
C ARG A 87 -10.97 11.18 -12.15
N THR A 88 -10.65 12.37 -12.65
CA THR A 88 -11.06 12.79 -14.00
C THR A 88 -10.21 12.19 -15.10
N LYS A 89 -9.04 11.64 -14.76
CA LYS A 89 -8.04 11.12 -15.68
C LYS A 89 -8.04 9.59 -15.77
N SER A 90 -8.55 8.89 -14.74
CA SER A 90 -8.57 7.43 -14.64
C SER A 90 -9.90 6.94 -14.11
N LYS A 91 -10.51 6.01 -14.84
CA LYS A 91 -11.76 5.35 -14.42
C LYS A 91 -11.53 4.47 -13.19
N ALA A 92 -10.38 3.81 -13.11
CA ALA A 92 -10.02 2.98 -11.98
C ALA A 92 -9.89 3.80 -10.70
N VAL A 93 -9.28 4.99 -10.76
CA VAL A 93 -9.22 5.92 -9.60
C VAL A 93 -10.60 6.37 -9.19
N ASP A 94 -11.44 6.82 -10.14
CA ASP A 94 -12.79 7.27 -9.82
C ASP A 94 -13.62 6.17 -9.17
N GLU A 95 -13.53 4.93 -9.67
CA GLU A 95 -14.22 3.78 -9.08
C GLU A 95 -13.79 3.53 -7.63
N VAL A 96 -12.48 3.54 -7.34
CA VAL A 96 -11.95 3.37 -5.98
C VAL A 96 -12.51 4.45 -5.05
N TRP A 97 -12.46 5.72 -5.44
CA TRP A 97 -12.97 6.82 -4.63
C TRP A 97 -14.50 6.75 -4.43
N ARG A 98 -15.27 6.35 -5.45
CA ARG A 98 -16.73 6.18 -5.31
C ARG A 98 -17.09 5.05 -4.36
N ARG A 99 -16.39 3.90 -4.47
CA ARG A 99 -16.61 2.76 -3.56
C ARG A 99 -16.22 3.10 -2.13
N ALA A 100 -15.07 3.75 -1.94
CA ALA A 100 -14.63 4.20 -0.64
C ALA A 100 -15.62 5.16 0.02
N ASP A 101 -16.12 6.14 -0.74
CA ASP A 101 -17.12 7.09 -0.23
C ASP A 101 -18.46 6.43 0.10
N ALA A 102 -18.94 5.53 -0.74
CA ALA A 102 -20.16 4.76 -0.49
C ALA A 102 -20.02 3.92 0.79
N HIS A 103 -18.88 3.23 0.96
CA HIS A 103 -18.61 2.43 2.14
C HIS A 103 -18.52 3.30 3.41
N THR A 104 -17.73 4.38 3.39
CA THR A 104 -17.59 5.24 4.57
C THR A 104 -18.88 5.92 4.98
N ARG A 105 -19.75 6.30 4.01
CA ARG A 105 -21.09 6.82 4.31
C ARG A 105 -21.97 5.77 4.99
N SER A 106 -22.04 4.57 4.45
CA SER A 106 -22.93 3.52 4.95
C SER A 106 -22.41 2.88 6.24
N ALA A 107 -21.12 2.54 6.29
CA ALA A 107 -20.52 1.80 7.38
C ALA A 107 -20.01 2.67 8.51
N MET A 108 -19.59 3.91 8.25
CA MET A 108 -18.92 4.78 9.23
C MET A 108 -19.66 6.10 9.49
N GLY A 109 -20.62 6.48 8.62
CA GLY A 109 -21.47 7.67 8.79
C GLY A 109 -20.81 8.99 8.36
N PHE A 110 -19.76 8.95 7.53
CA PHE A 110 -19.13 10.15 6.96
C PHE A 110 -18.77 9.96 5.49
N SER A 111 -18.56 11.06 4.78
CA SER A 111 -18.06 11.05 3.40
C SER A 111 -16.56 11.29 3.39
N ILE A 112 -15.78 10.29 2.95
CA ILE A 112 -14.33 10.49 2.80
C ILE A 112 -14.03 11.48 1.68
N LEU A 113 -14.82 11.51 0.61
CA LEU A 113 -14.68 12.49 -0.47
C LEU A 113 -14.87 13.93 0.02
N SER A 114 -15.89 14.17 0.85
CA SER A 114 -16.13 15.51 1.42
C SER A 114 -15.00 15.90 2.38
N ILE A 115 -14.52 14.97 3.21
CA ILE A 115 -13.40 15.22 4.13
C ILE A 115 -12.14 15.60 3.34
N VAL A 116 -11.79 14.86 2.30
CA VAL A 116 -10.59 15.14 1.51
C VAL A 116 -10.74 16.44 0.71
N ARG A 117 -11.90 16.70 0.12
CA ARG A 117 -12.13 17.90 -0.69
C ARG A 117 -12.17 19.19 0.13
N ASP A 118 -12.94 19.17 1.22
CA ASP A 118 -13.31 20.39 1.95
C ASP A 118 -12.49 20.57 3.25
N ASN A 119 -11.93 19.49 3.77
CA ASN A 119 -11.23 19.42 5.06
C ASN A 119 -11.92 20.23 6.17
N PRO A 120 -13.19 19.97 6.48
CA PRO A 120 -13.93 20.75 7.46
C PRO A 120 -13.29 20.65 8.86
N THR A 121 -13.44 21.69 9.68
CA THR A 121 -12.93 21.69 11.05
C THR A 121 -13.77 20.85 12.01
N GLU A 122 -14.99 20.52 11.61
CA GLU A 122 -15.92 19.70 12.38
C GLU A 122 -16.75 18.80 11.48
N ILE A 123 -16.99 17.57 11.90
CA ILE A 123 -18.02 16.67 11.33
C ILE A 123 -18.72 15.91 12.45
N VAL A 124 -19.93 15.46 12.16
CA VAL A 124 -20.67 14.51 12.99
C VAL A 124 -20.82 13.20 12.23
N ALA A 125 -20.34 12.10 12.81
CA ALA A 125 -20.46 10.76 12.26
C ALA A 125 -20.97 9.79 13.33
N ARG A 126 -22.10 9.11 13.04
CA ARG A 126 -22.76 8.19 13.98
C ARG A 126 -22.99 8.78 15.38
N GLY A 127 -23.34 10.06 15.46
CA GLY A 127 -23.61 10.76 16.73
C GLY A 127 -22.35 11.20 17.48
N VAL A 128 -21.16 10.95 16.95
CA VAL A 128 -19.89 11.43 17.51
C VAL A 128 -19.44 12.68 16.76
N THR A 129 -19.12 13.74 17.48
CA THR A 129 -18.57 14.97 16.91
C THR A 129 -17.05 14.91 16.90
N TYR A 130 -16.45 15.09 15.74
CA TYR A 130 -15.00 15.15 15.55
C TYR A 130 -14.59 16.58 15.19
N ARG A 131 -13.58 17.10 15.87
CA ARG A 131 -13.07 18.46 15.69
C ARG A 131 -11.56 18.48 15.55
N HIS A 132 -11.05 19.28 14.64
CA HIS A 132 -9.63 19.61 14.54
C HIS A 132 -9.46 21.01 13.97
N PRO A 133 -8.61 21.89 14.58
CA PRO A 133 -8.49 23.29 14.17
C PRO A 133 -8.01 23.47 12.74
N GLU A 134 -7.20 22.54 12.23
CA GLU A 134 -6.67 22.55 10.87
C GLU A 134 -7.45 21.61 9.92
N GLY A 135 -8.66 21.21 10.31
CA GLY A 135 -9.52 20.29 9.55
C GLY A 135 -9.39 18.83 9.95
N VAL A 136 -10.52 18.12 9.90
CA VAL A 136 -10.64 16.73 10.40
C VAL A 136 -9.83 15.72 9.60
N LEU A 137 -9.37 16.06 8.40
CA LEU A 137 -8.42 15.23 7.64
C LEU A 137 -7.11 15.00 8.41
N ASN A 138 -6.77 15.85 9.38
CA ASN A 138 -5.61 15.71 10.26
C ASN A 138 -5.88 14.83 11.50
N LEU A 139 -7.08 14.34 11.68
CA LEU A 139 -7.37 13.30 12.67
C LEU A 139 -7.01 11.94 12.09
N THR A 140 -6.19 11.18 12.83
CA THR A 140 -5.53 9.98 12.31
C THR A 140 -6.49 8.94 11.71
N GLN A 141 -7.70 8.78 12.24
CA GLN A 141 -8.71 7.85 11.68
C GLN A 141 -9.17 8.27 10.28
N PHE A 142 -9.32 9.56 10.00
CA PHE A 142 -9.71 10.05 8.67
C PHE A 142 -8.51 10.13 7.74
N THR A 143 -7.34 10.53 8.26
CA THR A 143 -6.07 10.50 7.52
C THR A 143 -5.80 9.13 6.94
N GLN A 144 -5.92 8.08 7.76
CA GLN A 144 -5.60 6.70 7.34
C GLN A 144 -6.56 6.21 6.27
N VAL A 145 -7.86 6.46 6.41
CA VAL A 145 -8.86 6.11 5.38
C VAL A 145 -8.61 6.85 4.07
N ALA A 146 -8.28 8.14 4.13
CA ALA A 146 -8.02 8.95 2.94
C ALA A 146 -6.75 8.49 2.20
N LEU A 147 -5.67 8.21 2.93
CA LEU A 147 -4.41 7.76 2.34
C LEU A 147 -4.50 6.34 1.78
N ALA A 148 -5.21 5.43 2.46
CA ALA A 148 -5.46 4.09 1.95
C ALA A 148 -6.27 4.15 0.64
N THR A 149 -7.31 4.99 0.58
CA THR A 149 -8.09 5.22 -0.64
C THR A 149 -7.21 5.75 -1.77
N LEU A 150 -6.35 6.72 -1.48
CA LEU A 150 -5.40 7.29 -2.45
C LEU A 150 -4.43 6.24 -2.98
N ALA A 151 -3.79 5.48 -2.09
CA ALA A 151 -2.80 4.47 -2.44
C ALA A 151 -3.39 3.36 -3.33
N ILE A 152 -4.60 2.88 -2.98
CA ILE A 152 -5.32 1.88 -3.77
C ILE A 152 -5.72 2.47 -5.12
N GLY A 153 -6.20 3.72 -5.16
CA GLY A 153 -6.55 4.42 -6.40
C GLY A 153 -5.35 4.57 -7.33
N GLN A 154 -4.23 5.04 -6.84
CA GLN A 154 -3.01 5.20 -7.64
C GLN A 154 -2.48 3.86 -8.16
N THR A 155 -2.51 2.83 -7.34
CA THR A 155 -2.10 1.48 -7.77
C THR A 155 -3.08 0.90 -8.81
N ALA A 156 -4.39 1.14 -8.65
CA ALA A 156 -5.41 0.75 -9.63
C ALA A 156 -5.18 1.45 -10.99
N ARG A 157 -4.81 2.72 -10.98
CA ARG A 157 -4.42 3.44 -12.19
C ARG A 157 -3.20 2.81 -12.86
N MET A 158 -2.16 2.48 -12.11
CA MET A 158 -0.98 1.81 -12.67
C MET A 158 -1.32 0.46 -13.32
N ARG A 159 -2.30 -0.27 -12.77
CA ARG A 159 -2.83 -1.49 -13.40
C ARG A 159 -3.61 -1.18 -14.67
N GLU A 160 -4.50 -0.18 -14.64
CA GLU A 160 -5.28 0.26 -15.82
C GLU A 160 -4.37 0.66 -16.99
N GLU A 161 -3.29 1.37 -16.70
CA GLU A 161 -2.29 1.80 -17.67
C GLU A 161 -1.30 0.68 -18.08
N GLY A 162 -1.35 -0.49 -17.44
CA GLY A 162 -0.47 -1.62 -17.72
C GLY A 162 1.00 -1.42 -17.32
N VAL A 163 1.27 -0.43 -16.44
CA VAL A 163 2.63 -0.10 -16.00
C VAL A 163 3.00 -0.73 -14.64
N LEU A 164 2.04 -1.33 -13.94
CA LEU A 164 2.34 -2.04 -12.70
C LEU A 164 3.11 -3.32 -12.99
N VAL A 165 4.31 -3.46 -12.43
CA VAL A 165 5.20 -4.60 -12.65
C VAL A 165 4.76 -5.78 -11.77
N PRO A 166 4.26 -6.88 -12.35
CA PRO A 166 3.87 -8.06 -11.58
C PRO A 166 5.07 -8.71 -10.89
N GLY A 167 4.89 -9.14 -9.65
CA GLY A 167 5.94 -9.83 -8.91
C GLY A 167 7.06 -8.94 -8.38
N ALA A 168 6.95 -7.62 -8.51
CA ALA A 168 7.86 -6.68 -7.87
C ALA A 168 7.86 -6.83 -6.34
N ALA A 169 8.91 -6.35 -5.70
CA ALA A 169 8.93 -6.18 -4.25
C ALA A 169 7.95 -5.06 -3.85
N PHE A 170 7.40 -5.16 -2.65
CA PHE A 170 6.58 -4.09 -2.09
C PHE A 170 6.83 -3.99 -0.59
N ALA A 171 6.73 -2.78 -0.08
CA ALA A 171 6.90 -2.49 1.33
C ALA A 171 6.06 -1.27 1.72
N GLY A 172 5.79 -1.13 3.02
CA GLY A 172 5.08 0.01 3.56
C GLY A 172 5.55 0.34 4.97
N HIS A 173 5.49 1.60 5.33
CA HIS A 173 5.80 2.05 6.69
C HIS A 173 4.52 2.40 7.43
N SER A 174 4.30 1.80 8.61
CA SER A 174 3.14 2.06 9.47
C SER A 174 1.82 1.84 8.72
N LEU A 175 1.05 2.90 8.38
CA LEU A 175 -0.14 2.82 7.53
C LEU A 175 0.18 2.18 6.17
N GLY A 176 1.31 2.53 5.59
CA GLY A 176 1.72 2.04 4.27
C GLY A 176 1.84 0.52 4.18
N GLU A 177 2.02 -0.20 5.28
CA GLU A 177 1.98 -1.67 5.31
C GLU A 177 0.59 -2.18 4.91
N TYR A 178 -0.48 -1.61 5.47
CA TYR A 178 -1.85 -1.93 5.10
C TYR A 178 -2.14 -1.56 3.64
N ASP A 179 -1.63 -0.40 3.20
CA ASP A 179 -1.78 0.08 1.83
C ASP A 179 -1.07 -0.86 0.85
N ALA A 180 0.15 -1.32 1.17
CA ALA A 180 0.90 -2.27 0.36
C ALA A 180 0.18 -3.62 0.22
N LEU A 181 -0.37 -4.13 1.32
CA LEU A 181 -1.12 -5.38 1.35
C LEU A 181 -2.45 -5.28 0.58
N ALA A 182 -3.14 -4.14 0.65
CA ALA A 182 -4.40 -3.95 -0.05
C ALA A 182 -4.19 -3.55 -1.52
N ALA A 183 -3.33 -2.58 -1.79
CA ALA A 183 -3.18 -2.00 -3.11
C ALA A 183 -2.37 -2.87 -4.08
N TYR A 184 -1.21 -3.37 -3.65
CA TYR A 184 -0.34 -4.17 -4.49
C TYR A 184 -0.61 -5.67 -4.39
N ALA A 185 -0.65 -6.21 -3.17
CA ALA A 185 -0.80 -7.65 -2.93
C ALA A 185 -2.26 -8.14 -3.01
N GLU A 186 -3.23 -7.21 -2.96
CA GLU A 186 -4.68 -7.51 -3.03
C GLU A 186 -5.15 -8.55 -1.98
N VAL A 187 -4.51 -8.54 -0.80
CA VAL A 187 -4.85 -9.45 0.32
C VAL A 187 -6.20 -9.07 0.93
N PHE A 188 -6.51 -7.77 0.94
CA PHE A 188 -7.75 -7.23 1.50
C PHE A 188 -8.58 -6.52 0.42
N PRO A 189 -9.91 -6.73 0.38
CA PRO A 189 -10.81 -5.85 -0.36
C PRO A 189 -10.71 -4.40 0.14
N LEU A 190 -11.04 -3.44 -0.73
CA LEU A 190 -11.02 -2.02 -0.39
C LEU A 190 -11.79 -1.73 0.91
N GLU A 191 -13.01 -2.20 1.01
CA GLU A 191 -13.90 -1.94 2.13
C GLU A 191 -13.31 -2.47 3.46
N THR A 192 -12.72 -3.66 3.41
CA THR A 192 -12.10 -4.28 4.59
C THR A 192 -10.88 -3.49 5.08
N VAL A 193 -10.01 -3.03 4.17
CA VAL A 193 -8.86 -2.24 4.61
C VAL A 193 -9.29 -0.89 5.16
N LEU A 194 -10.35 -0.26 4.60
CA LEU A 194 -10.87 1.00 5.14
C LEU A 194 -11.42 0.82 6.56
N ASP A 195 -12.11 -0.29 6.84
CA ASP A 195 -12.56 -0.63 8.20
C ASP A 195 -11.37 -0.82 9.15
N LEU A 196 -10.36 -1.57 8.73
CA LEU A 196 -9.16 -1.84 9.54
C LEU A 196 -8.40 -0.55 9.88
N VAL A 197 -8.12 0.30 8.89
CA VAL A 197 -7.35 1.52 9.13
C VAL A 197 -8.16 2.59 9.87
N PHE A 198 -9.49 2.61 9.70
CA PHE A 198 -10.37 3.47 10.51
C PHE A 198 -10.35 3.06 11.98
N GLN A 199 -10.48 1.75 12.26
CA GLN A 199 -10.39 1.21 13.63
C GLN A 199 -9.02 1.49 14.24
N ARG A 200 -7.96 1.23 13.49
CA ARG A 200 -6.59 1.52 13.91
C ARG A 200 -6.42 3.00 14.26
N GLY A 201 -6.84 3.89 13.38
CA GLY A 201 -6.77 5.33 13.58
C GLY A 201 -7.62 5.81 14.76
N SER A 202 -8.82 5.24 14.95
CA SER A 202 -9.69 5.54 16.08
C SER A 202 -9.07 5.14 17.41
N THR A 203 -8.45 3.96 17.47
CA THR A 203 -7.71 3.51 18.66
C THR A 203 -6.54 4.44 18.96
N MET A 204 -5.73 4.79 17.96
CA MET A 204 -4.63 5.75 18.14
C MET A 204 -5.13 7.13 18.59
N HIS A 205 -6.25 7.58 18.03
CA HIS A 205 -6.85 8.87 18.38
C HIS A 205 -7.32 8.90 19.83
N SER A 206 -7.92 7.81 20.33
CA SER A 206 -8.46 7.73 21.69
C SER A 206 -7.39 7.76 22.79
N LEU A 207 -6.15 7.41 22.44
CA LEU A 207 -5.02 7.42 23.38
C LEU A 207 -4.45 8.83 23.62
N VAL A 208 -4.80 9.81 22.78
CA VAL A 208 -4.24 11.17 22.87
C VAL A 208 -5.31 12.12 23.42
N PRO A 209 -5.13 12.67 24.64
CA PRO A 209 -6.05 13.66 25.22
C PRO A 209 -6.19 14.89 24.32
N ARG A 210 -7.43 15.38 24.19
CA ARG A 210 -7.75 16.59 23.40
C ARG A 210 -8.73 17.46 24.19
N ASP A 211 -8.60 18.77 23.99
CA ASP A 211 -9.57 19.73 24.51
C ASP A 211 -10.86 19.76 23.66
N GLU A 212 -11.85 20.55 24.10
CA GLU A 212 -13.14 20.72 23.41
C GLU A 212 -13.01 21.25 21.97
N LYS A 213 -11.88 21.90 21.64
CA LYS A 213 -11.55 22.38 20.31
C LYS A 213 -10.76 21.36 19.49
N GLY A 214 -10.52 20.16 19.99
CA GLY A 214 -9.75 19.10 19.34
C GLY A 214 -8.23 19.30 19.38
N ARG A 215 -7.70 20.23 20.21
CA ARG A 215 -6.26 20.48 20.34
C ARG A 215 -5.64 19.50 21.33
N SER A 216 -4.40 19.11 21.08
CA SER A 216 -3.58 18.29 21.97
C SER A 216 -2.25 18.96 22.25
N ASN A 217 -1.72 18.72 23.45
CA ASN A 217 -0.36 19.12 23.81
C ASN A 217 0.70 18.14 23.30
N TYR A 218 0.27 16.96 22.81
CA TYR A 218 1.19 15.98 22.23
C TYR A 218 1.39 16.23 20.75
N ARG A 219 2.63 16.10 20.31
CA ARG A 219 3.01 16.20 18.89
C ARG A 219 4.04 15.12 18.54
N MET A 220 4.08 14.74 17.30
CA MET A 220 5.14 13.89 16.76
C MET A 220 5.96 14.72 15.78
N GLY A 221 7.28 14.58 15.85
CA GLY A 221 8.22 15.18 14.92
C GLY A 221 9.19 14.13 14.39
N ALA A 222 9.67 14.33 13.16
CA ALA A 222 10.74 13.53 12.58
C ALA A 222 12.06 14.31 12.70
N LEU A 223 12.98 13.78 13.51
CA LEU A 223 14.32 14.31 13.64
C LEU A 223 15.23 13.69 12.56
N ARG A 224 16.08 14.50 11.95
CA ARG A 224 17.15 14.06 11.05
C ARG A 224 18.50 14.36 11.69
N PRO A 225 19.08 13.42 12.44
CA PRO A 225 20.27 13.67 13.27
C PRO A 225 21.46 14.18 12.47
N ASN A 226 21.68 13.65 11.27
CA ASN A 226 22.75 14.05 10.37
C ASN A 226 22.72 15.52 9.98
N GLN A 227 21.54 16.17 9.98
CA GLN A 227 21.41 17.60 9.69
C GLN A 227 21.91 18.49 10.84
N PHE A 228 22.05 17.93 12.03
CA PHE A 228 22.52 18.60 13.25
C PHE A 228 23.92 18.14 13.65
N GLY A 229 24.59 17.35 12.82
CA GLY A 229 25.91 16.79 13.14
C GLY A 229 25.92 15.77 14.29
N VAL A 230 24.75 15.18 14.57
CA VAL A 230 24.60 14.12 15.57
C VAL A 230 24.72 12.75 14.87
N ASP A 231 25.63 11.92 15.36
CA ASP A 231 25.78 10.53 14.93
C ASP A 231 24.59 9.70 15.43
N ASP A 232 24.16 8.72 14.61
CA ASP A 232 23.04 7.82 14.93
C ASP A 232 23.23 7.11 16.27
N ALA A 233 24.47 6.77 16.65
CA ALA A 233 24.80 6.17 17.94
C ALA A 233 24.50 7.09 19.14
N HIS A 234 24.48 8.41 18.95
CA HIS A 234 24.31 9.41 20.02
C HIS A 234 22.92 10.07 20.03
N VAL A 235 22.00 9.64 19.14
CA VAL A 235 20.65 10.25 19.04
C VAL A 235 19.87 10.15 20.34
N VAL A 236 19.96 9.02 21.06
CA VAL A 236 19.24 8.82 22.32
C VAL A 236 19.72 9.82 23.38
N GLU A 237 21.03 9.96 23.52
CA GLU A 237 21.62 10.92 24.46
C GLU A 237 21.30 12.36 24.09
N TYR A 238 21.33 12.67 22.79
CA TYR A 238 20.96 14.00 22.29
C TYR A 238 19.51 14.36 22.64
N VAL A 239 18.55 13.49 22.39
CA VAL A 239 17.13 13.72 22.73
C VAL A 239 16.94 13.83 24.24
N ALA A 240 17.61 12.99 25.02
CA ALA A 240 17.57 13.06 26.48
C ALA A 240 18.12 14.39 27.03
N SER A 241 19.22 14.89 26.45
CA SER A 241 19.78 16.20 26.84
C SER A 241 18.83 17.37 26.54
N ILE A 242 18.09 17.31 25.43
CA ILE A 242 17.06 18.32 25.10
C ILE A 242 15.91 18.24 26.10
N ALA A 243 15.44 17.04 26.43
CA ALA A 243 14.37 16.84 27.42
C ALA A 243 14.77 17.42 28.78
N GLU A 244 15.98 17.15 29.24
CA GLU A 244 16.51 17.69 30.50
C GLU A 244 16.64 19.23 30.45
N ALA A 245 17.21 19.76 29.38
CA ALA A 245 17.43 21.21 29.23
C ALA A 245 16.12 22.01 29.12
N SER A 246 15.09 21.44 28.49
CA SER A 246 13.79 22.10 28.29
C SER A 246 12.80 21.87 29.43
N GLY A 247 12.96 20.81 30.20
CA GLY A 247 11.98 20.32 31.18
C GLY A 247 10.72 19.73 30.55
N GLU A 248 10.73 19.50 29.23
CA GLU A 248 9.60 18.99 28.46
C GLU A 248 9.68 17.47 28.30
N PHE A 249 8.51 16.84 28.14
CA PHE A 249 8.45 15.41 27.83
C PHE A 249 8.84 15.16 26.38
N LEU A 250 9.97 14.50 26.16
CA LEU A 250 10.41 14.01 24.85
C LEU A 250 10.68 12.51 24.93
N GLN A 251 10.16 11.78 23.96
CA GLN A 251 10.39 10.33 23.85
C GLN A 251 10.62 9.93 22.39
N ILE A 252 11.67 9.16 22.16
CA ILE A 252 11.88 8.49 20.87
C ILE A 252 10.90 7.31 20.81
N VAL A 253 10.00 7.35 19.84
CA VAL A 253 8.98 6.30 19.64
C VAL A 253 9.29 5.39 18.47
N ASN A 254 10.21 5.81 17.57
CA ASN A 254 10.57 5.02 16.40
C ASN A 254 11.93 5.44 15.83
N PHE A 255 12.69 4.46 15.35
CA PHE A 255 13.89 4.66 14.55
C PHE A 255 13.56 4.29 13.11
N ASN A 256 13.51 5.30 12.25
CA ASN A 256 13.26 5.13 10.82
C ASN A 256 14.62 5.10 10.11
N LEU A 257 15.09 3.91 9.78
CA LEU A 257 16.34 3.70 9.05
C LEU A 257 16.10 3.74 7.54
#